data_19323b86f4e096a2e0ba4251cd459b7b
#
_entry.id   19323b86f4e096a2e0ba4251cd459b7b
#
_cell.length_a   1.000
_cell.length_b   1.000
_cell.length_c   1.000
_cell.angle_alpha   90.00
_cell.angle_beta   90.00
_cell.angle_gamma   90.00
#
_symmetry.space_group_name_H-M   'P 1'
#
loop_
_entity.id
_entity.type
_entity.pdbx_description
1 polymer ?
#
loop_
_entity_poly.entity_id
_entity_poly.type
_entity_poly.pdbx_seq_one_letter_code
_entity_poly.pdbx_strand_id
1 'polypeptide(L)'
;MALEKFILRPGINREGTDYSNDGGWFDANLVRFRKGLPEKIGGWAKATTNTFLGTARALHAWVDLAFTKFLGVGTTFKYYIREGQNFYDITPLRVTTAAGDVTFAKVGNGDATITVTDTDHGAVQNDFVTFSGASSLGGNITAAVLNQEYQIATVVNANSFTIEAKDTSGATVTANSSDSGNGGSSVVGAYQINVGLDVYVQSTGWGAGTWGAGTWSASTALTQNNQLRLWSHDNFGEDLVINPREGGVFYYDTSAGTLGTTRATALSDLAGANLAPTVALQVLVSDID
;
A
#
# COMPACT_ATOMS: atom_id res chain seq x y z
N MET A 1 16.51 61.40 12.52
CA MET A 1 16.48 60.05 13.07
C MET A 1 17.71 59.31 12.51
N ALA A 2 18.65 58.85 13.35
CA ALA A 2 19.76 58.04 12.88
C ALA A 2 19.23 56.65 12.47
N LEU A 3 19.53 56.18 11.28
CA LEU A 3 19.25 54.83 10.81
C LEU A 3 20.28 53.88 11.45
N GLU A 4 19.82 53.01 12.36
CA GLU A 4 20.66 51.96 12.95
C GLU A 4 20.50 50.67 12.17
N LYS A 5 21.62 50.06 11.78
CA LYS A 5 21.62 48.80 11.04
C LYS A 5 21.44 47.64 12.01
N PHE A 6 20.30 46.97 11.92
CA PHE A 6 20.03 45.76 12.69
C PHE A 6 20.62 44.54 11.99
N ILE A 7 21.57 43.87 12.61
CA ILE A 7 22.21 42.66 12.07
C ILE A 7 21.81 41.49 12.94
N LEU A 8 21.04 40.57 12.39
CA LEU A 8 20.66 39.31 13.03
C LEU A 8 21.55 38.18 12.53
N ARG A 9 21.93 37.28 13.42
CA ARG A 9 22.69 36.08 13.05
C ARG A 9 21.76 35.09 12.39
N PRO A 10 22.10 34.51 11.23
CA PRO A 10 21.29 33.49 10.60
C PRO A 10 21.42 32.15 11.33
N GLY A 11 20.34 31.35 11.29
CA GLY A 11 20.30 30.02 11.90
C GLY A 11 19.62 30.00 13.26
N ILE A 12 19.31 28.80 13.73
CA ILE A 12 18.71 28.53 15.05
C ILE A 12 19.77 27.89 15.92
N ASN A 13 20.07 28.50 17.06
CA ASN A 13 21.04 27.97 18.02
C ASN A 13 20.34 27.73 19.36
N ARG A 14 20.21 26.46 19.74
CA ARG A 14 19.64 26.02 21.03
C ARG A 14 20.68 25.57 22.06
N GLU A 15 21.94 25.49 21.66
CA GLU A 15 23.01 24.96 22.53
C GLU A 15 23.66 26.04 23.41
N GLY A 16 23.42 27.28 23.10
CA GLY A 16 24.03 28.41 23.85
C GLY A 16 23.10 28.95 24.96
N THR A 17 23.69 29.74 25.87
CA THR A 17 22.95 30.57 26.81
C THR A 17 22.37 31.79 26.10
N ASP A 18 21.34 32.44 26.69
CA ASP A 18 20.73 33.65 26.14
C ASP A 18 21.80 34.76 25.85
N TYR A 19 22.82 34.86 26.68
CA TYR A 19 23.94 35.80 26.49
C TYR A 19 24.82 35.46 25.28
N SER A 20 25.09 34.17 25.04
CA SER A 20 25.90 33.74 23.91
C SER A 20 25.17 33.82 22.58
N ASN A 21 23.84 33.82 22.60
CA ASN A 21 22.99 33.87 21.43
C ASN A 21 22.40 35.27 21.16
N ASP A 22 22.95 36.31 21.76
CA ASP A 22 22.53 37.69 21.54
C ASP A 22 22.54 38.06 20.04
N GLY A 23 21.40 38.55 19.52
CA GLY A 23 21.17 38.80 18.10
C GLY A 23 20.92 37.55 17.25
N GLY A 24 20.82 36.38 17.88
CA GLY A 24 20.49 35.10 17.22
C GLY A 24 19.01 34.68 17.41
N TRP A 25 18.69 33.50 16.90
CA TRP A 25 17.38 32.89 16.98
C TRP A 25 17.45 31.62 17.83
N PHE A 26 16.65 31.53 18.86
CA PHE A 26 16.56 30.35 19.72
C PHE A 26 15.60 29.32 19.16
N ASP A 27 14.48 29.77 18.56
CA ASP A 27 13.47 28.92 17.93
C ASP A 27 12.85 29.63 16.73
N ALA A 28 12.41 28.86 15.74
CA ALA A 28 11.67 29.37 14.60
C ALA A 28 10.76 28.27 14.03
N ASN A 29 9.58 28.65 13.56
CA ASN A 29 8.65 27.79 12.90
C ASN A 29 8.29 28.37 11.52
N LEU A 30 8.32 27.52 10.48
CA LEU A 30 8.02 27.90 9.09
C LEU A 30 8.90 29.04 8.57
N VAL A 31 10.16 29.07 9.01
CA VAL A 31 11.18 30.05 8.59
C VAL A 31 12.38 29.32 8.02
N ARG A 32 12.93 29.85 6.93
CA ARG A 32 14.24 29.49 6.39
C ARG A 32 15.14 30.72 6.38
N PHE A 33 16.43 30.51 6.42
CA PHE A 33 17.41 31.57 6.26
C PHE A 33 17.97 31.58 4.84
N ARG A 34 17.78 32.67 4.12
CA ARG A 34 18.31 32.86 2.77
C ARG A 34 19.17 34.12 2.72
N LYS A 35 20.38 33.97 2.25
CA LYS A 35 21.38 35.07 2.23
C LYS A 35 21.54 35.77 3.60
N GLY A 36 21.44 35.00 4.69
CA GLY A 36 21.57 35.54 6.05
C GLY A 36 20.30 36.17 6.63
N LEU A 37 19.21 36.25 5.87
CA LEU A 37 17.94 36.85 6.32
C LEU A 37 16.88 35.76 6.55
N PRO A 38 16.03 35.91 7.60
CA PRO A 38 14.90 35.03 7.80
C PRO A 38 13.82 35.28 6.75
N GLU A 39 13.34 34.24 6.13
CA GLU A 39 12.29 34.25 5.13
C GLU A 39 11.21 33.22 5.51
N LYS A 40 9.95 33.58 5.45
CA LYS A 40 8.86 32.64 5.66
C LYS A 40 8.91 31.53 4.60
N ILE A 41 8.91 30.28 5.07
CA ILE A 41 8.61 29.14 4.19
C ILE A 41 7.12 29.22 3.93
N GLY A 42 6.70 29.28 2.66
CA GLY A 42 5.30 29.19 2.29
C GLY A 42 4.68 27.90 2.86
N GLY A 43 3.40 27.91 3.16
CA GLY A 43 2.69 26.74 3.65
C GLY A 43 2.69 25.60 2.60
N TRP A 44 2.54 24.37 3.06
CA TRP A 44 2.34 23.21 2.21
C TRP A 44 0.90 23.21 1.70
N ALA A 45 0.71 23.17 0.39
CA ALA A 45 -0.57 22.90 -0.22
C ALA A 45 -0.66 21.44 -0.63
N LYS A 46 -1.83 20.81 -0.44
CA LYS A 46 -2.06 19.46 -0.95
C LYS A 46 -1.97 19.49 -2.48
N ALA A 47 -1.20 18.58 -3.06
CA ALA A 47 -1.09 18.44 -4.51
C ALA A 47 -2.36 17.83 -5.13
N THR A 48 -3.15 17.10 -4.33
CA THR A 48 -4.45 16.51 -4.72
C THR A 48 -5.34 16.38 -3.48
N THR A 49 -6.63 16.37 -3.68
CA THR A 49 -7.64 16.05 -2.64
C THR A 49 -7.89 14.56 -2.55
N ASN A 50 -7.52 13.79 -3.58
CA ASN A 50 -7.69 12.34 -3.60
C ASN A 50 -6.68 11.66 -2.65
N THR A 51 -7.09 10.53 -2.11
CA THR A 51 -6.33 9.76 -1.14
C THR A 51 -6.00 8.37 -1.67
N PHE A 52 -5.03 7.73 -1.06
CA PHE A 52 -4.66 6.33 -1.29
C PHE A 52 -4.66 5.59 0.06
N LEU A 53 -4.70 4.26 0.02
CA LEU A 53 -4.68 3.42 1.22
C LEU A 53 -3.24 3.12 1.66
N GLY A 54 -3.04 3.14 2.98
CA GLY A 54 -1.77 2.80 3.61
C GLY A 54 -0.81 3.97 3.77
N THR A 55 0.32 3.69 4.40
CA THR A 55 1.39 4.66 4.64
C THR A 55 2.35 4.63 3.45
N ALA A 56 2.58 5.77 2.80
CA ALA A 56 3.56 5.87 1.71
C ALA A 56 4.98 5.62 2.23
N ARG A 57 5.67 4.67 1.61
CA ARG A 57 7.04 4.23 1.96
C ARG A 57 8.05 4.51 0.87
N ALA A 58 7.58 4.61 -0.36
CA ALA A 58 8.43 4.88 -1.52
C ALA A 58 7.71 5.77 -2.50
N LEU A 59 8.46 6.68 -3.11
CA LEU A 59 7.99 7.60 -4.14
C LEU A 59 8.96 7.58 -5.30
N HIS A 60 8.44 7.50 -6.52
CA HIS A 60 9.23 7.53 -7.75
C HIS A 60 8.54 8.35 -8.81
N ALA A 61 9.20 9.36 -9.33
CA ALA A 61 8.63 10.25 -10.34
C ALA A 61 9.34 10.05 -11.68
N TRP A 62 8.56 9.89 -12.76
CA TRP A 62 9.08 9.79 -14.11
C TRP A 62 8.15 10.45 -15.12
N VAL A 63 8.60 10.49 -16.34
CA VAL A 63 7.87 11.08 -17.47
C VAL A 63 7.95 10.07 -18.62
N ASP A 64 6.83 9.81 -19.29
CA ASP A 64 6.79 9.00 -20.48
C ASP A 64 7.26 9.76 -21.74
N LEU A 65 7.31 9.09 -22.88
CA LEU A 65 7.68 9.69 -24.16
C LEU A 65 6.66 10.72 -24.67
N ALA A 66 5.44 10.71 -24.14
CA ALA A 66 4.40 11.70 -24.41
C ALA A 66 4.44 12.91 -23.47
N PHE A 67 5.46 13.00 -22.59
CA PHE A 67 5.62 14.03 -21.56
C PHE A 67 4.56 13.99 -20.46
N THR A 68 3.85 12.90 -20.29
CA THR A 68 2.94 12.69 -19.15
C THR A 68 3.76 12.44 -17.89
N LYS A 69 3.40 13.12 -16.81
CA LYS A 69 4.11 13.03 -15.53
C LYS A 69 3.43 12.03 -14.63
N PHE A 70 4.18 11.04 -14.21
CA PHE A 70 3.74 10.02 -13.29
C PHE A 70 4.47 10.10 -11.94
N LEU A 71 3.79 9.65 -10.91
CA LEU A 71 4.37 9.45 -9.59
C LEU A 71 3.94 8.07 -9.06
N GLY A 72 4.88 7.16 -8.95
CA GLY A 72 4.72 5.88 -8.26
C GLY A 72 4.68 6.10 -6.75
N VAL A 73 3.72 5.49 -6.08
CA VAL A 73 3.54 5.56 -4.63
C VAL A 73 3.40 4.15 -4.08
N GLY A 74 4.48 3.63 -3.50
CA GLY A 74 4.49 2.35 -2.79
C GLY A 74 4.05 2.54 -1.34
N THR A 75 2.98 1.85 -0.94
CA THR A 75 2.43 1.92 0.42
C THR A 75 2.61 0.59 1.16
N THR A 76 2.21 0.54 2.43
CA THR A 76 2.17 -0.71 3.20
C THR A 76 1.22 -1.74 2.61
N PHE A 77 0.17 -1.30 1.94
CA PHE A 77 -0.87 -2.17 1.38
C PHE A 77 -0.74 -2.38 -0.12
N LYS A 78 -0.48 -1.29 -0.88
CA LYS A 78 -0.67 -1.25 -2.31
C LYS A 78 0.43 -0.45 -3.01
N TYR A 79 0.48 -0.58 -4.32
CA TYR A 79 1.27 0.30 -5.18
C TYR A 79 0.36 1.07 -6.13
N TYR A 80 0.52 2.38 -6.14
CA TYR A 80 -0.27 3.29 -6.96
C TYR A 80 0.59 4.04 -7.97
N ILE A 81 -0.01 4.35 -9.11
CA ILE A 81 0.48 5.39 -10.01
C ILE A 81 -0.46 6.59 -9.88
N ARG A 82 0.13 7.76 -9.65
CA ARG A 82 -0.59 9.01 -9.73
C ARG A 82 -0.37 9.67 -11.08
N GLU A 83 -1.46 9.99 -11.76
CA GLU A 83 -1.52 10.84 -12.93
C GLU A 83 -2.47 12.01 -12.64
N GLY A 84 -2.00 13.24 -12.83
CA GLY A 84 -2.79 14.43 -12.52
C GLY A 84 -3.22 14.47 -11.05
N GLN A 85 -4.52 14.35 -10.80
CA GLN A 85 -5.11 14.37 -9.45
C GLN A 85 -5.44 12.98 -8.91
N ASN A 86 -5.44 11.93 -9.75
CA ASN A 86 -5.93 10.61 -9.41
C ASN A 86 -4.80 9.63 -9.06
N PHE A 87 -5.11 8.72 -8.15
CA PHE A 87 -4.28 7.56 -7.84
C PHE A 87 -4.94 6.31 -8.43
N TYR A 88 -4.17 5.54 -9.18
CA TYR A 88 -4.60 4.31 -9.83
C TYR A 88 -3.85 3.13 -9.20
N ASP A 89 -4.60 2.16 -8.70
CA ASP A 89 -4.05 0.96 -8.09
C ASP A 89 -3.51 0.01 -9.16
N ILE A 90 -2.20 -0.19 -9.18
CA ILE A 90 -1.51 -1.14 -10.06
C ILE A 90 -0.93 -2.33 -9.30
N THR A 91 -1.33 -2.52 -8.04
CA THR A 91 -0.83 -3.63 -7.20
C THR A 91 -0.98 -4.96 -7.93
N PRO A 92 0.09 -5.76 -8.05
CA PRO A 92 0.03 -7.03 -8.76
C PRO A 92 -0.95 -8.01 -8.13
N LEU A 93 -1.51 -8.89 -8.96
CA LEU A 93 -2.28 -10.04 -8.49
C LEU A 93 -1.33 -11.21 -8.21
N ARG A 94 -1.54 -11.87 -7.08
CA ARG A 94 -0.84 -13.10 -6.72
C ARG A 94 -1.48 -14.31 -7.37
N VAL A 95 -2.80 -14.36 -7.34
CA VAL A 95 -3.60 -15.47 -7.88
C VAL A 95 -5.00 -14.99 -8.24
N THR A 96 -5.56 -15.59 -9.25
CA THR A 96 -7.00 -15.47 -9.60
C THR A 96 -7.57 -16.88 -9.60
N THR A 97 -8.66 -17.09 -8.85
CA THR A 97 -9.31 -18.41 -8.72
C THR A 97 -10.07 -18.78 -9.99
N ALA A 98 -10.40 -20.05 -10.14
CA ALA A 98 -11.37 -20.45 -11.17
C ALA A 98 -12.79 -20.02 -10.76
N ALA A 99 -13.68 -19.97 -11.75
CA ALA A 99 -15.08 -19.64 -11.52
C ALA A 99 -15.75 -20.72 -10.66
N GLY A 100 -16.34 -20.30 -9.55
CA GLY A 100 -17.05 -21.18 -8.62
C GLY A 100 -16.22 -21.73 -7.46
N ASP A 101 -14.91 -21.43 -7.40
CA ASP A 101 -14.06 -21.86 -6.27
C ASP A 101 -14.43 -21.10 -4.98
N VAL A 102 -14.92 -19.88 -5.12
CA VAL A 102 -15.24 -19.00 -3.99
C VAL A 102 -16.73 -19.07 -3.67
N THR A 103 -17.06 -19.17 -2.39
CA THR A 103 -18.43 -19.08 -1.90
C THR A 103 -18.55 -18.15 -0.70
N PHE A 104 -19.77 -17.62 -0.47
CA PHE A 104 -20.06 -16.68 0.60
C PHE A 104 -21.11 -17.24 1.55
N ALA A 105 -21.00 -16.87 2.83
CA ALA A 105 -22.02 -17.13 3.82
C ALA A 105 -22.12 -15.97 4.81
N LYS A 106 -23.32 -15.51 5.15
CA LYS A 106 -23.51 -14.55 6.23
C LYS A 106 -23.17 -15.20 7.58
N VAL A 107 -22.63 -14.43 8.50
CA VAL A 107 -22.39 -14.88 9.88
C VAL A 107 -23.69 -14.84 10.70
N GLY A 108 -24.46 -13.76 10.58
CA GLY A 108 -25.71 -13.60 11.32
C GLY A 108 -26.65 -12.56 10.71
N ASN A 109 -27.89 -12.53 11.16
CA ASN A 109 -28.82 -11.45 10.79
C ASN A 109 -28.47 -10.17 11.54
N GLY A 110 -28.43 -9.04 10.83
CA GLY A 110 -27.99 -7.76 11.36
C GLY A 110 -26.47 -7.61 11.40
N ASP A 111 -25.69 -8.62 10.98
CA ASP A 111 -24.25 -8.60 10.91
C ASP A 111 -23.78 -8.21 9.50
N ALA A 112 -22.71 -7.45 9.41
CA ALA A 112 -22.07 -7.10 8.14
C ALA A 112 -20.96 -8.08 7.76
N THR A 113 -20.58 -8.97 8.66
CA THR A 113 -19.52 -9.94 8.44
C THR A 113 -19.98 -11.05 7.53
N ILE A 114 -19.26 -11.27 6.45
CA ILE A 114 -19.46 -12.35 5.49
C ILE A 114 -18.26 -13.30 5.56
N THR A 115 -18.54 -14.57 5.76
CA THR A 115 -17.52 -15.62 5.63
C THR A 115 -17.33 -15.95 4.16
N VAL A 116 -16.11 -15.91 3.71
CA VAL A 116 -15.66 -16.35 2.37
C VAL A 116 -14.97 -17.69 2.53
N THR A 117 -15.37 -18.67 1.72
CA THR A 117 -14.70 -19.97 1.64
C THR A 117 -14.03 -20.09 0.29
N ASP A 118 -12.74 -20.38 0.32
CA ASP A 118 -11.87 -20.59 -0.84
C ASP A 118 -10.69 -21.47 -0.38
N THR A 119 -10.50 -22.60 -1.02
CA THR A 119 -9.52 -23.61 -0.59
C THR A 119 -8.09 -23.13 -0.82
N ASP A 120 -7.26 -23.23 0.22
CA ASP A 120 -5.84 -22.85 0.17
C ASP A 120 -5.60 -21.43 -0.36
N HIS A 121 -6.44 -20.48 0.05
CA HIS A 121 -6.41 -19.10 -0.45
C HIS A 121 -5.07 -18.36 -0.19
N GLY A 122 -4.25 -18.80 0.76
CA GLY A 122 -2.92 -18.24 1.06
C GLY A 122 -2.91 -16.75 1.43
N ALA A 123 -4.07 -16.18 1.74
CA ALA A 123 -4.18 -14.79 2.14
C ALA A 123 -3.90 -14.61 3.63
N VAL A 124 -3.41 -13.42 3.98
CA VAL A 124 -3.23 -12.99 5.37
C VAL A 124 -4.20 -11.87 5.72
N GLN A 125 -4.34 -11.57 7.00
CA GLN A 125 -5.17 -10.46 7.46
C GLN A 125 -4.71 -9.14 6.82
N ASN A 126 -5.67 -8.33 6.43
CA ASN A 126 -5.50 -7.05 5.71
C ASN A 126 -5.14 -7.19 4.22
N ASP A 127 -4.99 -8.38 3.67
CA ASP A 127 -4.86 -8.57 2.22
C ASP A 127 -6.10 -8.07 1.49
N PHE A 128 -5.94 -7.83 0.19
CA PHE A 128 -7.03 -7.39 -0.68
C PHE A 128 -7.40 -8.45 -1.69
N VAL A 129 -8.70 -8.62 -1.89
CA VAL A 129 -9.27 -9.50 -2.89
C VAL A 129 -10.41 -8.79 -3.61
N THR A 130 -10.45 -8.91 -4.93
CA THR A 130 -11.55 -8.40 -5.75
C THR A 130 -12.41 -9.58 -6.19
N PHE A 131 -13.70 -9.54 -5.88
CA PHE A 131 -14.64 -10.57 -6.34
C PHE A 131 -15.39 -10.12 -7.59
N SER A 132 -15.68 -11.08 -8.44
CA SER A 132 -16.49 -10.91 -9.64
C SER A 132 -17.33 -12.15 -9.90
N GLY A 133 -18.39 -12.02 -10.70
CA GLY A 133 -19.27 -13.13 -11.06
C GLY A 133 -20.20 -13.60 -9.93
N ALA A 134 -20.21 -12.93 -8.78
CA ALA A 134 -21.07 -13.28 -7.67
C ALA A 134 -22.53 -12.87 -7.92
N SER A 135 -23.45 -13.75 -7.55
CA SER A 135 -24.88 -13.48 -7.45
C SER A 135 -25.25 -13.02 -6.03
N SER A 136 -26.43 -12.42 -5.87
CA SER A 136 -26.93 -12.01 -4.56
C SER A 136 -27.11 -13.23 -3.63
N LEU A 137 -26.94 -13.01 -2.31
CA LEU A 137 -27.29 -14.00 -1.29
C LEU A 137 -28.80 -14.10 -1.07
N GLY A 138 -29.62 -13.24 -1.68
CA GLY A 138 -31.07 -13.27 -1.65
C GLY A 138 -31.75 -12.17 -0.84
N GLY A 139 -30.99 -11.36 -0.12
CA GLY A 139 -31.49 -10.24 0.70
C GLY A 139 -30.72 -8.94 0.47
N ASN A 140 -30.22 -8.35 1.55
CA ASN A 140 -29.46 -7.10 1.51
C ASN A 140 -28.08 -7.26 0.85
N ILE A 141 -27.50 -8.46 0.96
CA ILE A 141 -26.20 -8.76 0.35
C ILE A 141 -26.42 -9.06 -1.14
N THR A 142 -26.45 -8.00 -1.92
CA THR A 142 -26.70 -8.06 -3.38
C THR A 142 -25.46 -8.43 -4.16
N ALA A 143 -25.60 -8.73 -5.45
CA ALA A 143 -24.46 -8.94 -6.35
C ALA A 143 -23.52 -7.71 -6.39
N ALA A 144 -24.06 -6.50 -6.35
CA ALA A 144 -23.25 -5.28 -6.35
C ALA A 144 -22.43 -5.13 -5.05
N VAL A 145 -22.96 -5.59 -3.92
CA VAL A 145 -22.23 -5.66 -2.65
C VAL A 145 -21.08 -6.66 -2.74
N LEU A 146 -21.26 -7.82 -3.35
CA LEU A 146 -20.23 -8.85 -3.41
C LEU A 146 -19.16 -8.59 -4.48
N ASN A 147 -19.56 -8.07 -5.65
CA ASN A 147 -18.65 -7.88 -6.80
C ASN A 147 -17.84 -6.57 -6.70
N GLN A 148 -16.97 -6.49 -5.71
CA GLN A 148 -16.05 -5.36 -5.50
C GLN A 148 -14.80 -5.82 -4.76
N GLU A 149 -13.89 -4.91 -4.53
CA GLU A 149 -12.67 -5.17 -3.76
C GLU A 149 -12.98 -5.12 -2.27
N TYR A 150 -12.45 -6.11 -1.54
CA TYR A 150 -12.52 -6.19 -0.08
C TYR A 150 -11.16 -6.35 0.55
N GLN A 151 -11.00 -5.74 1.71
CA GLN A 151 -9.90 -6.04 2.62
C GLN A 151 -10.32 -7.21 3.53
N ILE A 152 -9.46 -8.19 3.68
CA ILE A 152 -9.69 -9.35 4.54
C ILE A 152 -9.63 -8.92 6.00
N ALA A 153 -10.75 -9.07 6.70
CA ALA A 153 -10.86 -8.65 8.10
C ALA A 153 -10.18 -9.65 9.04
N THR A 154 -10.46 -10.94 8.86
CA THR A 154 -9.87 -12.00 9.69
C THR A 154 -9.68 -13.26 8.85
N VAL A 155 -8.54 -13.90 8.97
CA VAL A 155 -8.29 -15.24 8.44
C VAL A 155 -8.72 -16.26 9.48
N VAL A 156 -9.72 -17.07 9.16
CA VAL A 156 -10.27 -18.09 10.06
C VAL A 156 -9.40 -19.35 10.01
N ASN A 157 -9.07 -19.80 8.81
CA ASN A 157 -8.16 -20.95 8.55
C ASN A 157 -7.65 -20.88 7.10
N ALA A 158 -6.93 -21.89 6.64
CA ALA A 158 -6.37 -21.94 5.28
C ALA A 158 -7.43 -21.87 4.15
N ASN A 159 -8.69 -22.19 4.46
CA ASN A 159 -9.78 -22.31 3.48
C ASN A 159 -10.88 -21.28 3.71
N SER A 160 -10.76 -20.39 4.70
CA SER A 160 -11.81 -19.41 4.97
C SER A 160 -11.29 -18.16 5.66
N PHE A 161 -11.92 -17.04 5.32
CA PHE A 161 -11.67 -15.74 5.92
C PHE A 161 -12.97 -14.92 5.99
N THR A 162 -12.94 -13.77 6.60
CA THR A 162 -14.09 -12.87 6.70
C THR A 162 -13.82 -11.53 6.03
N ILE A 163 -14.88 -10.95 5.51
CA ILE A 163 -14.92 -9.58 4.98
C ILE A 163 -16.09 -8.82 5.62
N GLU A 164 -15.99 -7.50 5.62
CA GLU A 164 -17.07 -6.61 6.07
C GLU A 164 -17.83 -6.09 4.84
N ALA A 165 -19.10 -6.51 4.70
CA ALA A 165 -19.94 -6.14 3.57
C ALA A 165 -20.19 -4.62 3.54
N LYS A 166 -19.95 -4.02 2.38
CA LYS A 166 -20.16 -2.59 2.11
C LYS A 166 -20.88 -2.43 0.77
N ASP A 167 -21.62 -1.37 0.64
CA ASP A 167 -22.15 -0.97 -0.66
C ASP A 167 -21.08 -0.26 -1.51
N THR A 168 -21.41 0.08 -2.73
CA THR A 168 -20.50 0.76 -3.67
C THR A 168 -20.12 2.19 -3.24
N SER A 169 -20.79 2.76 -2.23
CA SER A 169 -20.42 4.03 -1.60
C SER A 169 -19.49 3.86 -0.40
N GLY A 170 -19.25 2.60 0.02
CA GLY A 170 -18.44 2.26 1.19
C GLY A 170 -19.25 2.19 2.50
N ALA A 171 -20.58 2.36 2.45
CA ALA A 171 -21.42 2.22 3.63
C ALA A 171 -21.62 0.74 4.00
N THR A 172 -21.61 0.45 5.30
CA THR A 172 -21.79 -0.92 5.83
C THR A 172 -23.17 -1.47 5.49
N VAL A 173 -23.22 -2.69 4.98
CA VAL A 173 -24.45 -3.43 4.67
C VAL A 173 -24.57 -4.62 5.60
N THR A 174 -25.69 -4.73 6.31
CA THR A 174 -25.95 -5.85 7.22
C THR A 174 -26.85 -6.89 6.55
N ALA A 175 -26.52 -8.17 6.75
CA ALA A 175 -27.28 -9.28 6.24
C ALA A 175 -28.65 -9.42 6.95
N ASN A 176 -29.63 -9.93 6.25
CA ASN A 176 -30.95 -10.22 6.80
C ASN A 176 -31.28 -11.73 6.69
N SER A 177 -32.50 -12.11 7.08
CA SER A 177 -32.94 -13.51 7.05
C SER A 177 -32.99 -14.10 5.62
N SER A 178 -33.19 -13.27 4.60
CA SER A 178 -33.27 -13.69 3.20
C SER A 178 -31.91 -13.96 2.57
N ASP A 179 -30.80 -13.47 3.19
CA ASP A 179 -29.43 -13.71 2.72
C ASP A 179 -29.01 -15.16 3.06
N SER A 180 -29.48 -16.13 2.33
CA SER A 180 -29.24 -17.58 2.51
C SER A 180 -28.46 -18.21 1.35
N GLY A 181 -28.21 -17.46 0.29
CA GLY A 181 -27.42 -17.90 -0.86
C GLY A 181 -25.92 -17.99 -0.57
N ASN A 182 -25.18 -18.52 -1.54
CA ASN A 182 -23.71 -18.68 -1.47
C ASN A 182 -22.93 -17.86 -2.50
N GLY A 183 -23.56 -16.95 -3.23
CA GLY A 183 -22.96 -16.15 -4.28
C GLY A 183 -23.01 -16.79 -5.68
N GLY A 184 -23.49 -18.03 -5.81
CA GLY A 184 -23.59 -18.71 -7.11
C GLY A 184 -22.34 -19.52 -7.49
N SER A 185 -22.31 -20.03 -8.72
CA SER A 185 -21.26 -20.95 -9.23
C SER A 185 -20.23 -20.27 -10.16
N SER A 186 -20.25 -18.96 -10.25
CA SER A 186 -19.38 -18.21 -11.17
C SER A 186 -18.47 -17.22 -10.45
N VAL A 187 -18.38 -17.32 -9.13
CA VAL A 187 -17.58 -16.41 -8.33
C VAL A 187 -16.10 -16.63 -8.58
N VAL A 188 -15.40 -15.54 -8.87
CA VAL A 188 -13.93 -15.49 -9.03
C VAL A 188 -13.38 -14.53 -7.98
N GLY A 189 -12.33 -14.94 -7.31
CA GLY A 189 -11.53 -14.11 -6.40
C GLY A 189 -10.19 -13.78 -7.01
N ALA A 190 -9.89 -12.50 -7.19
CA ALA A 190 -8.59 -12.01 -7.64
C ALA A 190 -7.83 -11.44 -6.44
N TYR A 191 -6.87 -12.19 -5.93
CA TYR A 191 -6.07 -11.82 -4.75
C TYR A 191 -4.86 -10.99 -5.15
N GLN A 192 -4.68 -9.86 -4.50
CA GLN A 192 -3.45 -9.07 -4.61
C GLN A 192 -2.30 -9.76 -3.87
N ILE A 193 -1.08 -9.34 -4.15
CA ILE A 193 0.08 -9.76 -3.37
C ILE A 193 -0.15 -9.43 -1.89
N ASN A 194 0.34 -10.29 -1.00
CA ASN A 194 0.15 -10.12 0.44
C ASN A 194 0.64 -8.75 0.91
N VAL A 195 -0.13 -8.12 1.79
CA VAL A 195 0.27 -6.86 2.42
C VAL A 195 1.48 -7.08 3.32
N GLY A 196 2.28 -6.03 3.50
CA GLY A 196 3.38 -6.05 4.45
C GLY A 196 3.02 -5.36 5.76
N LEU A 197 3.89 -5.48 6.74
CA LEU A 197 3.71 -4.80 8.02
C LEU A 197 3.84 -3.29 7.87
N ASP A 198 3.00 -2.55 8.58
CA ASP A 198 3.05 -1.10 8.68
C ASP A 198 4.13 -0.61 9.65
N VAL A 199 4.50 -1.45 10.61
CA VAL A 199 5.54 -1.17 11.59
C VAL A 199 6.60 -2.26 11.57
N TYR A 200 7.82 -1.88 11.93
CA TYR A 200 8.90 -2.85 12.12
C TYR A 200 8.61 -3.70 13.36
N VAL A 201 8.63 -5.01 13.21
CA VAL A 201 8.57 -5.95 14.33
C VAL A 201 9.96 -6.50 14.58
N GLN A 202 10.51 -6.22 15.74
CA GLN A 202 11.81 -6.75 16.14
C GLN A 202 11.69 -8.25 16.39
N SER A 203 12.45 -9.04 15.63
CA SER A 203 12.39 -10.51 15.71
C SER A 203 13.25 -11.11 16.80
N THR A 204 14.33 -10.44 17.18
CA THR A 204 15.31 -10.90 18.17
C THR A 204 15.86 -9.76 19.01
N GLY A 205 16.30 -10.07 20.22
CA GLY A 205 16.97 -9.12 21.11
C GLY A 205 16.10 -8.57 22.24
N TRP A 206 16.68 -7.62 23.00
CA TRP A 206 15.99 -6.96 24.10
C TRP A 206 14.79 -6.16 23.57
N GLY A 207 13.60 -6.45 24.08
CA GLY A 207 12.35 -5.84 23.64
C GLY A 207 11.63 -6.56 22.50
N ALA A 208 12.13 -7.69 22.03
CA ALA A 208 11.44 -8.55 21.08
C ALA A 208 10.46 -9.47 21.82
N GLY A 209 9.18 -9.14 21.78
CA GLY A 209 8.12 -9.96 22.38
C GLY A 209 7.91 -9.74 23.89
N THR A 210 7.14 -10.65 24.48
CA THR A 210 6.77 -10.60 25.92
C THR A 210 7.94 -11.05 26.78
N TRP A 211 8.20 -10.37 27.91
CA TRP A 211 9.16 -10.78 28.93
C TRP A 211 8.86 -12.22 29.39
N GLY A 212 9.86 -13.09 29.30
CA GLY A 212 9.72 -14.50 29.71
C GLY A 212 9.20 -15.43 28.61
N ALA A 213 8.92 -14.96 27.39
CA ALA A 213 8.58 -15.79 26.27
C ALA A 213 9.84 -16.33 25.57
N GLY A 214 10.13 -17.58 25.80
CA GLY A 214 11.22 -18.31 25.11
C GLY A 214 12.58 -18.32 25.85
N THR A 215 13.54 -19.03 25.25
CA THR A 215 14.91 -19.10 25.73
C THR A 215 15.73 -17.90 25.26
N TRP A 216 16.78 -17.53 25.99
CA TRP A 216 17.68 -16.40 25.70
C TRP A 216 18.33 -16.41 24.30
N SER A 217 18.27 -17.52 23.58
CA SER A 217 18.85 -17.69 22.25
C SER A 217 17.82 -18.01 21.17
N ALA A 218 16.52 -18.00 21.47
CA ALA A 218 15.50 -18.27 20.47
C ALA A 218 15.36 -17.07 19.53
N SER A 219 15.90 -17.21 18.32
CA SER A 219 15.65 -16.28 17.23
C SER A 219 14.42 -16.76 16.47
N THR A 220 13.42 -15.91 16.33
CA THR A 220 12.35 -16.16 15.38
C THR A 220 12.88 -15.84 13.98
N ALA A 221 12.81 -16.81 13.07
CA ALA A 221 13.17 -16.57 11.68
C ALA A 221 12.32 -15.41 11.13
N LEU A 222 12.97 -14.41 10.55
CA LEU A 222 12.27 -13.35 9.83
C LEU A 222 11.60 -13.98 8.62
N THR A 223 10.28 -13.91 8.58
CA THR A 223 9.52 -14.26 7.39
C THR A 223 9.16 -12.97 6.65
N GLN A 224 8.84 -13.09 5.37
CA GLN A 224 8.40 -11.97 4.53
C GLN A 224 7.26 -11.17 5.18
N ASN A 225 6.40 -11.84 5.95
CA ASN A 225 5.28 -11.23 6.66
C ASN A 225 5.69 -10.45 7.93
N ASN A 226 6.93 -10.61 8.42
CA ASN A 226 7.43 -9.92 9.62
C ASN A 226 8.23 -8.68 9.29
N GLN A 227 8.48 -8.41 8.02
CA GLN A 227 9.27 -7.27 7.58
C GLN A 227 8.39 -6.07 7.24
N LEU A 228 8.92 -4.89 7.53
CA LEU A 228 8.33 -3.65 7.08
C LEU A 228 8.24 -3.65 5.55
N ARG A 229 7.05 -3.39 5.01
CA ARG A 229 6.85 -3.27 3.58
C ARG A 229 7.60 -2.07 3.05
N LEU A 230 8.61 -2.35 2.24
CA LEU A 230 9.34 -1.37 1.45
C LEU A 230 9.22 -1.73 -0.02
N TRP A 231 9.26 -0.73 -0.88
CA TRP A 231 9.23 -0.90 -2.32
C TRP A 231 10.52 -0.36 -2.93
N SER A 232 11.07 -1.11 -3.85
CA SER A 232 12.08 -0.67 -4.79
C SER A 232 11.44 -0.53 -6.16
N HIS A 233 11.84 0.45 -6.92
CA HIS A 233 11.29 0.72 -8.24
C HIS A 233 12.32 1.43 -9.09
N ASP A 234 12.22 1.24 -10.40
CA ASP A 234 13.03 1.92 -11.40
C ASP A 234 12.31 1.89 -12.75
N ASN A 235 12.75 2.70 -13.70
CA ASN A 235 12.19 2.72 -15.03
C ASN A 235 12.98 1.87 -16.01
N PHE A 236 12.28 1.12 -16.85
CA PHE A 236 12.82 0.48 -18.04
C PHE A 236 12.25 1.21 -19.26
N GLY A 237 13.00 2.19 -19.77
CA GLY A 237 12.45 3.15 -20.71
C GLY A 237 11.38 4.03 -20.07
N GLU A 238 10.16 4.02 -20.63
CA GLU A 238 9.00 4.72 -20.05
C GLU A 238 8.20 3.86 -19.06
N ASP A 239 8.48 2.55 -19.02
CA ASP A 239 7.75 1.60 -18.19
C ASP A 239 8.33 1.50 -16.79
N LEU A 240 7.53 0.97 -15.87
CA LEU A 240 7.87 0.90 -14.47
C LEU A 240 8.12 -0.54 -14.02
N VAL A 241 9.26 -0.76 -13.40
CA VAL A 241 9.58 -2.00 -12.69
C VAL A 241 9.45 -1.76 -11.20
N ILE A 242 8.70 -2.61 -10.50
CA ILE A 242 8.48 -2.51 -9.05
C ILE A 242 8.80 -3.84 -8.37
N ASN A 243 9.30 -3.74 -7.15
CA ASN A 243 9.61 -4.89 -6.33
C ASN A 243 9.25 -4.59 -4.86
N PRO A 244 8.30 -5.31 -4.27
CA PRO A 244 8.17 -5.33 -2.82
C PRO A 244 9.35 -6.10 -2.24
N ARG A 245 10.04 -5.52 -1.26
CA ARG A 245 11.21 -6.12 -0.63
C ARG A 245 10.96 -7.59 -0.26
N GLU A 246 11.89 -8.48 -0.68
CA GLU A 246 11.78 -9.94 -0.52
C GLU A 246 10.56 -10.56 -1.22
N GLY A 247 10.02 -9.87 -2.21
CA GLY A 247 8.95 -10.35 -3.08
C GLY A 247 9.37 -10.45 -4.52
N GLY A 248 8.41 -10.75 -5.40
CA GLY A 248 8.61 -10.82 -6.84
C GLY A 248 8.96 -9.48 -7.47
N VAL A 249 9.48 -9.54 -8.69
CA VAL A 249 9.68 -8.36 -9.53
C VAL A 249 8.49 -8.27 -10.48
N PHE A 250 7.91 -7.09 -10.58
CA PHE A 250 6.72 -6.83 -11.40
C PHE A 250 7.00 -5.69 -12.37
N TYR A 251 6.36 -5.78 -13.52
CA TYR A 251 6.47 -4.84 -14.62
C TYR A 251 5.11 -4.21 -14.92
N TYR A 252 5.09 -2.93 -15.14
CA TYR A 252 3.91 -2.18 -15.57
C TYR A 252 4.24 -1.44 -16.87
N ASP A 253 3.55 -1.81 -17.95
CA ASP A 253 3.63 -1.15 -19.23
C ASP A 253 2.82 0.15 -19.18
N THR A 254 3.52 1.27 -19.19
CA THR A 254 2.91 2.61 -19.07
C THR A 254 2.22 3.02 -20.37
N SER A 255 2.70 2.53 -21.52
CA SER A 255 2.19 2.88 -22.84
C SER A 255 0.96 2.07 -23.25
N ALA A 256 0.93 0.76 -22.95
CA ALA A 256 -0.17 -0.13 -23.26
C ALA A 256 -1.17 -0.28 -22.12
N GLY A 257 -0.77 0.06 -20.90
CA GLY A 257 -1.60 -0.06 -19.70
C GLY A 257 -2.71 1.01 -19.67
N THR A 258 -3.93 0.57 -19.38
CA THR A 258 -5.01 1.50 -19.05
C THR A 258 -5.04 1.74 -17.55
N LEU A 259 -4.66 2.94 -17.12
CA LEU A 259 -4.68 3.33 -15.72
C LEU A 259 -6.06 3.09 -15.10
N GLY A 260 -6.07 2.42 -13.95
CA GLY A 260 -7.29 2.06 -13.22
C GLY A 260 -7.86 0.67 -13.54
N THR A 261 -7.43 0.02 -14.63
CA THR A 261 -7.89 -1.32 -14.98
C THR A 261 -6.74 -2.32 -15.11
N THR A 262 -5.58 -1.87 -15.62
CA THR A 262 -4.39 -2.72 -15.79
C THR A 262 -3.58 -2.73 -14.49
N ARG A 263 -3.11 -3.90 -14.09
CA ARG A 263 -2.23 -4.09 -12.93
C ARG A 263 -0.83 -4.49 -13.39
N ALA A 264 0.16 -4.28 -12.53
CA ALA A 264 1.50 -4.75 -12.81
C ALA A 264 1.53 -6.28 -12.87
N THR A 265 2.26 -6.83 -13.82
CA THR A 265 2.38 -8.27 -14.10
C THR A 265 3.72 -8.77 -13.58
N ALA A 266 3.78 -10.01 -13.09
CA ALA A 266 5.06 -10.59 -12.69
C ALA A 266 6.02 -10.62 -13.88
N LEU A 267 7.26 -10.22 -13.65
CA LEU A 267 8.27 -10.17 -14.70
C LEU A 267 8.50 -11.55 -15.32
N SER A 268 8.37 -12.63 -14.54
CA SER A 268 8.44 -14.02 -15.00
C SER A 268 7.37 -14.43 -16.01
N ASP A 269 6.24 -13.71 -16.02
CA ASP A 269 5.11 -14.02 -16.90
C ASP A 269 5.24 -13.35 -18.28
N LEU A 270 6.22 -12.47 -18.43
CA LEU A 270 6.49 -11.83 -19.71
C LEU A 270 7.20 -12.80 -20.69
N ALA A 271 6.85 -12.69 -21.96
CA ALA A 271 7.45 -13.50 -23.01
C ALA A 271 8.97 -13.29 -23.05
N GLY A 272 9.74 -14.37 -22.94
CA GLY A 272 11.20 -14.34 -22.93
C GLY A 272 11.87 -14.15 -21.56
N ALA A 273 11.13 -13.87 -20.51
CA ALA A 273 11.67 -13.62 -19.15
C ALA A 273 11.77 -14.88 -18.26
N ASN A 274 12.06 -16.04 -18.85
CA ASN A 274 12.06 -17.36 -18.18
C ASN A 274 13.02 -17.48 -16.97
N LEU A 275 14.00 -16.58 -16.84
CA LEU A 275 15.00 -16.56 -15.78
C LEU A 275 14.82 -15.36 -14.85
N ALA A 276 13.66 -14.70 -14.88
CA ALA A 276 13.38 -13.60 -13.97
C ALA A 276 13.39 -14.08 -12.50
N PRO A 277 13.96 -13.30 -11.58
CA PRO A 277 13.97 -13.65 -10.17
C PRO A 277 12.57 -13.63 -9.59
N THR A 278 12.19 -14.69 -8.88
CA THR A 278 10.90 -14.78 -8.17
C THR A 278 10.93 -14.11 -6.81
N VAL A 279 12.12 -13.85 -6.27
CA VAL A 279 12.34 -13.13 -5.01
C VAL A 279 13.53 -12.21 -5.17
N ALA A 280 13.35 -10.93 -4.88
CA ALA A 280 14.40 -9.93 -4.93
C ALA A 280 14.33 -8.99 -3.71
N LEU A 281 15.48 -8.52 -3.26
CA LEU A 281 15.54 -7.50 -2.20
C LEU A 281 15.32 -6.10 -2.77
N GLN A 282 15.84 -5.87 -3.96
CA GLN A 282 15.83 -4.57 -4.62
C GLN A 282 15.95 -4.76 -6.14
N VAL A 283 15.37 -3.84 -6.87
CA VAL A 283 15.50 -3.72 -8.33
C VAL A 283 16.20 -2.40 -8.66
N LEU A 284 17.04 -2.47 -9.68
CA LEU A 284 17.70 -1.33 -10.30
C LEU A 284 17.87 -1.65 -11.78
N VAL A 285 17.51 -0.72 -12.64
CA VAL A 285 17.73 -0.80 -14.08
C VAL A 285 19.07 -0.14 -14.41
N SER A 286 19.91 -0.82 -15.20
CA SER A 286 21.19 -0.28 -15.64
C SER A 286 21.00 0.53 -16.92
N ASP A 287 21.50 1.76 -16.93
CA ASP A 287 21.54 2.61 -18.13
C ASP A 287 22.74 2.29 -19.05
N ILE A 288 23.55 1.30 -18.66
CA ILE A 288 24.75 0.92 -19.42
C ILE A 288 24.46 -0.41 -20.11
N ASP A 289 24.48 -0.39 -21.42
CA ASP A 289 24.44 -1.57 -22.30
C ASP A 289 25.80 -2.30 -22.30
#